data_81747da53493963d7868d02b80b4a38b
#
_entry.id   81747da53493963d7868d02b80b4a38b
#
_cell.length_a   1.000
_cell.length_b   1.000
_cell.length_c   1.000
_cell.angle_alpha   90.00
_cell.angle_beta   90.00
_cell.angle_gamma   90.00
#
_symmetry.space_group_name_H-M   'P 1'
#
loop_
_entity.id
_entity.type
_entity.pdbx_description
1 polymer ?
#
loop_
_entity_poly.entity_id
_entity_poly.type
_entity_poly.pdbx_seq_one_letter_code
_entity_poly.pdbx_strand_id
1 'polypeptide(L)'
;ENEAARRKLSAEKSAQTTHRKVSIGFSVGKDSDFGRAYPFFIIFLLLKFVCFKTSNRTNRLNAMTKPIHFITAEEAVRAIKSHDHVHLSSVASAPQCLIKAMCERGRNRELQHVHIHHLHTEGPAPYAAPEFEGIFQLDSFFVGGNVRKVTQSGYADYIPVFLSETQKLYRSGVLPCNVAMIQVSPPDAHGYVSLGTSVDATLAAVECAQTVIAVINKHVPRSFGDAFIHVDDIDLFVQDDTPLEEAHFSEPNEVETAIGKHCAALIEDGACLQMGIGAIPNAVLAQLGGHKNLGIHTEMFADGVLPLVESGVINGRNKAIDKGKM
;
A
#
# COMPACT_ATOMS: atom_id res chain seq x y z
N GLU A 1 -33.97 38.94 0.79
CA GLU A 1 -34.10 38.37 2.18
C GLU A 1 -33.84 36.87 2.28
N ASN A 2 -33.79 36.10 1.16
CA ASN A 2 -33.67 34.64 1.20
C ASN A 2 -32.23 34.11 1.09
N GLU A 3 -31.25 34.91 0.70
CA GLU A 3 -29.86 34.47 0.51
C GLU A 3 -29.00 34.65 1.77
N ALA A 4 -29.31 35.63 2.57
CA ALA A 4 -28.65 35.84 3.87
C ALA A 4 -29.05 34.81 4.92
N ALA A 5 -30.30 34.30 4.86
CA ALA A 5 -30.79 33.23 5.73
C ALA A 5 -30.15 31.88 5.39
N ARG A 6 -29.87 31.56 4.09
CA ARG A 6 -29.18 30.38 3.68
C ARG A 6 -27.71 30.34 4.07
N ARG A 7 -27.03 31.47 4.04
CA ARG A 7 -25.64 31.58 4.50
C ARG A 7 -25.49 31.43 6.01
N LYS A 8 -26.46 31.89 6.80
CA LYS A 8 -26.49 31.72 8.25
C LYS A 8 -26.72 30.26 8.65
N LEU A 9 -27.61 29.52 7.96
CA LEU A 9 -27.87 28.10 8.22
C LEU A 9 -26.70 27.20 7.81
N SER A 10 -25.91 27.59 6.81
CA SER A 10 -24.69 26.88 6.38
C SER A 10 -23.57 27.06 7.38
N ALA A 11 -23.43 28.25 7.96
CA ALA A 11 -22.41 28.55 8.96
C ALA A 11 -22.69 27.85 10.31
N GLU A 12 -23.98 27.76 10.71
CA GLU A 12 -24.35 27.04 11.94
C GLU A 12 -24.22 25.53 11.82
N LYS A 13 -24.42 24.94 10.65
CA LYS A 13 -24.16 23.51 10.41
C LYS A 13 -22.68 23.16 10.36
N SER A 14 -21.81 24.08 9.96
CA SER A 14 -20.36 23.89 10.00
C SER A 14 -19.78 23.99 11.41
N ALA A 15 -20.40 24.76 12.30
CA ALA A 15 -19.94 24.91 13.69
C ALA A 15 -20.38 23.80 14.63
N GLN A 16 -21.36 22.96 14.26
CA GLN A 16 -21.85 21.86 15.10
C GLN A 16 -21.15 20.52 14.87
N THR A 17 -20.19 20.43 13.93
CA THR A 17 -19.48 19.16 13.63
C THR A 17 -18.14 19.04 14.39
N THR A 18 -17.84 19.98 15.28
CA THR A 18 -16.60 19.94 16.06
C THR A 18 -16.96 19.87 17.55
N HIS A 19 -16.85 18.70 18.13
CA HIS A 19 -16.86 18.27 19.52
C HIS A 19 -17.96 17.26 19.89
N ARG A 20 -17.87 16.06 19.37
CA ARG A 20 -18.39 14.89 20.11
C ARG A 20 -17.24 14.35 20.99
N LYS A 21 -17.17 14.81 22.22
CA LYS A 21 -16.48 14.10 23.30
C LYS A 21 -17.21 12.79 23.52
N VAL A 22 -16.61 11.67 23.13
CA VAL A 22 -17.05 10.33 23.55
C VAL A 22 -16.57 10.19 25.00
N SER A 23 -17.43 10.43 25.97
CA SER A 23 -17.22 10.02 27.35
C SER A 23 -17.63 8.55 27.45
N ILE A 24 -16.66 7.65 27.52
CA ILE A 24 -16.90 6.26 27.89
C ILE A 24 -17.01 6.24 29.43
N GLY A 25 -18.22 6.20 29.93
CA GLY A 25 -18.50 5.96 31.34
C GLY A 25 -18.26 4.49 31.65
N PHE A 26 -17.17 4.18 32.35
CA PHE A 26 -17.01 2.87 33.00
C PHE A 26 -17.73 2.92 34.35
N SER A 27 -18.85 2.19 34.46
CA SER A 27 -19.43 1.83 35.75
C SER A 27 -18.59 0.71 36.35
N VAL A 28 -17.83 1.05 37.37
CA VAL A 28 -17.11 0.03 38.18
C VAL A 28 -18.08 -0.45 39.24
N GLY A 29 -18.56 -1.69 39.10
CA GLY A 29 -19.24 -2.41 40.18
C GLY A 29 -18.33 -2.53 41.38
N LYS A 30 -18.86 -2.15 42.56
CA LYS A 30 -18.22 -2.40 43.83
C LYS A 30 -18.36 -3.88 44.13
N ASP A 31 -17.32 -4.66 43.83
CA ASP A 31 -17.01 -5.86 44.62
C ASP A 31 -15.65 -6.42 44.23
N SER A 32 -14.82 -6.58 45.28
CA SER A 32 -13.67 -7.48 45.45
C SER A 32 -12.34 -7.21 44.72
N ASP A 33 -11.34 -6.93 45.54
CA ASP A 33 -9.94 -7.41 45.50
C ASP A 33 -9.10 -7.43 44.18
N PHE A 34 -9.17 -6.38 43.42
CA PHE A 34 -8.19 -6.18 42.33
C PHE A 34 -7.39 -4.86 42.43
N GLY A 35 -7.31 -4.29 43.62
CA GLY A 35 -6.82 -2.93 43.86
C GLY A 35 -5.33 -2.77 44.17
N ARG A 36 -4.44 -3.74 43.91
CA ARG A 36 -3.02 -3.59 44.32
C ARG A 36 -1.94 -4.01 43.33
N ALA A 37 -2.16 -4.03 42.05
CA ALA A 37 -1.07 -4.51 41.18
C ALA A 37 -0.71 -3.68 39.94
N TYR A 38 -1.41 -2.64 39.50
CA TYR A 38 -1.01 -1.98 38.26
C TYR A 38 -1.26 -0.46 38.18
N PRO A 39 -0.56 0.41 38.93
CA PRO A 39 -0.54 1.84 38.65
C PRO A 39 0.34 2.20 37.43
N PHE A 40 1.26 1.31 37.00
CA PHE A 40 2.19 1.57 35.88
C PHE A 40 1.62 1.27 34.50
N PHE A 41 0.58 0.46 34.37
CA PHE A 41 0.03 0.04 33.07
C PHE A 41 -0.81 1.14 32.39
N ILE A 42 -1.47 1.99 33.17
CA ILE A 42 -2.33 3.06 32.65
C ILE A 42 -1.51 4.25 32.14
N ILE A 43 -0.36 4.54 32.76
CA ILE A 43 0.54 5.62 32.32
C ILE A 43 1.28 5.24 31.03
N PHE A 44 1.57 3.93 30.83
CA PHE A 44 2.20 3.46 29.58
C PHE A 44 1.25 3.45 28.38
N LEU A 45 -0.06 3.31 28.61
CA LEU A 45 -1.08 3.39 27.54
C LEU A 45 -1.34 4.82 27.08
N LEU A 46 -1.12 5.84 27.91
CA LEU A 46 -1.35 7.26 27.59
C LEU A 46 -0.14 7.92 26.90
N LEU A 47 1.06 7.34 26.99
CA LEU A 47 2.27 7.87 26.35
C LEU A 47 2.59 7.26 24.98
N LYS A 48 1.83 6.24 24.51
CA LYS A 48 1.95 5.68 23.15
C LYS A 48 1.03 6.34 22.11
N PHE A 49 0.20 7.29 22.51
CA PHE A 49 -0.56 8.12 21.58
C PHE A 49 0.25 9.39 21.29
N VAL A 50 1.03 9.41 20.29
CA VAL A 50 1.38 10.53 19.40
C VAL A 50 2.69 10.20 18.69
N CYS A 51 2.60 9.56 17.57
CA CYS A 51 3.53 9.81 16.48
C CYS A 51 2.75 9.80 15.15
N PHE A 52 1.73 10.66 15.09
CA PHE A 52 1.27 11.11 13.80
C PHE A 52 2.20 12.28 13.41
N LYS A 53 3.03 12.12 12.40
CA LYS A 53 3.42 13.27 11.59
C LYS A 53 2.09 13.88 11.18
N THR A 54 1.67 14.96 11.81
CA THR A 54 0.51 15.75 11.35
C THR A 54 0.90 16.26 9.97
N SER A 55 0.56 15.47 8.95
CA SER A 55 0.67 15.90 7.57
C SER A 55 -0.20 17.16 7.46
N ASN A 56 0.43 18.31 7.32
CA ASN A 56 -0.21 19.58 7.05
C ASN A 56 -0.83 19.57 5.63
N ARG A 57 -1.66 18.57 5.32
CA ARG A 57 -2.28 18.39 3.99
C ARG A 57 -3.23 19.52 3.60
N THR A 58 -3.67 20.35 4.53
CA THR A 58 -4.77 21.32 4.30
C THR A 58 -4.35 22.71 3.81
N ASN A 59 -3.06 23.06 3.78
CA ASN A 59 -2.62 24.45 3.44
C ASN A 59 -1.56 24.55 2.34
N ARG A 60 -1.40 23.52 1.47
CA ARG A 60 -0.31 23.46 0.48
C ARG A 60 -0.61 24.09 -0.90
N LEU A 61 -1.68 24.84 -1.06
CA LEU A 61 -2.10 25.37 -2.36
C LEU A 61 -1.14 26.38 -3.01
N ASN A 62 -0.09 26.86 -2.32
CA ASN A 62 0.86 27.85 -2.86
C ASN A 62 2.31 27.71 -2.33
N ALA A 63 2.72 26.58 -1.78
CA ALA A 63 4.11 26.41 -1.35
C ALA A 63 4.98 25.97 -2.55
N MET A 64 6.12 26.63 -2.76
CA MET A 64 7.15 26.14 -3.68
C MET A 64 7.58 24.75 -3.20
N THR A 65 7.53 23.76 -4.09
CA THR A 65 8.00 22.40 -3.80
C THR A 65 9.47 22.44 -3.44
N LYS A 66 9.86 21.65 -2.43
CA LYS A 66 11.27 21.44 -2.06
C LYS A 66 12.04 20.92 -3.30
N PRO A 67 13.21 21.49 -3.63
CA PRO A 67 14.00 20.95 -4.72
C PRO A 67 14.38 19.48 -4.43
N ILE A 68 14.20 18.63 -5.42
CA ILE A 68 14.55 17.21 -5.33
C ILE A 68 16.06 17.07 -5.55
N HIS A 69 16.75 16.53 -4.55
CA HIS A 69 18.16 16.15 -4.66
C HIS A 69 18.25 14.63 -4.73
N PHE A 70 18.74 14.13 -5.86
CA PHE A 70 18.98 12.71 -6.02
C PHE A 70 20.31 12.31 -5.41
N ILE A 71 20.29 11.20 -4.68
CA ILE A 71 21.46 10.52 -4.13
C ILE A 71 21.50 9.08 -4.65
N THR A 72 22.60 8.37 -4.43
CA THR A 72 22.70 6.96 -4.83
C THR A 72 21.88 6.07 -3.91
N ALA A 73 21.55 4.85 -4.37
CA ALA A 73 20.87 3.86 -3.56
C ALA A 73 21.66 3.50 -2.29
N GLU A 74 23.01 3.40 -2.42
CA GLU A 74 23.93 3.10 -1.33
C GLU A 74 23.95 4.22 -0.28
N GLU A 75 23.86 5.47 -0.70
CA GLU A 75 23.75 6.62 0.22
C GLU A 75 22.39 6.62 0.93
N ALA A 76 21.32 6.39 0.18
CA ALA A 76 19.96 6.43 0.72
C ALA A 76 19.74 5.36 1.80
N VAL A 77 20.20 4.11 1.56
CA VAL A 77 20.00 3.01 2.52
C VAL A 77 20.86 3.16 3.79
N ARG A 78 21.77 4.13 3.87
CA ARG A 78 22.49 4.46 5.13
C ARG A 78 21.55 4.96 6.23
N ALA A 79 20.36 5.43 5.86
CA ALA A 79 19.32 5.80 6.82
C ALA A 79 18.80 4.59 7.63
N ILE A 80 18.94 3.37 7.11
CA ILE A 80 18.54 2.14 7.80
C ILE A 80 19.56 1.80 8.88
N LYS A 81 19.06 1.50 10.09
CA LYS A 81 19.85 1.12 11.26
C LYS A 81 19.52 -0.30 11.69
N SER A 82 20.39 -0.92 12.47
CA SER A 82 20.09 -2.19 13.13
C SER A 82 18.84 -2.05 13.98
N HIS A 83 18.00 -3.10 13.99
CA HIS A 83 16.70 -3.18 14.67
C HIS A 83 15.60 -2.28 14.09
N ASP A 84 15.81 -1.65 12.94
CA ASP A 84 14.75 -0.91 12.26
C ASP A 84 13.70 -1.86 11.66
N HIS A 85 12.49 -1.34 11.54
CA HIS A 85 11.39 -1.92 10.79
C HIS A 85 11.26 -1.19 9.45
N VAL A 86 11.52 -1.91 8.37
CA VAL A 86 11.60 -1.39 7.01
C VAL A 86 10.42 -1.92 6.19
N HIS A 87 9.57 -1.02 5.69
CA HIS A 87 8.52 -1.37 4.73
C HIS A 87 9.06 -1.31 3.31
N LEU A 88 8.69 -2.29 2.48
CA LEU A 88 8.94 -2.30 1.03
C LEU A 88 7.61 -2.15 0.28
N SER A 89 7.56 -1.29 -0.72
CA SER A 89 6.46 -1.27 -1.70
C SER A 89 6.31 -2.65 -2.33
N SER A 90 5.06 -3.00 -2.61
CA SER A 90 4.68 -4.33 -3.03
C SER A 90 4.69 -4.52 -4.55
N VAL A 91 4.57 -5.78 -4.97
CA VAL A 91 4.41 -6.23 -6.37
C VAL A 91 5.52 -5.66 -7.26
N ALA A 92 5.17 -5.14 -8.44
CA ALA A 92 6.11 -4.52 -9.38
C ALA A 92 6.69 -3.17 -8.91
N SER A 93 6.10 -2.56 -7.84
CA SER A 93 6.65 -1.35 -7.22
C SER A 93 7.76 -1.63 -6.20
N ALA A 94 8.22 -2.87 -6.04
CA ALA A 94 9.34 -3.20 -5.16
C ALA A 94 10.62 -2.45 -5.63
N PRO A 95 11.27 -1.64 -4.76
CA PRO A 95 12.39 -0.79 -5.12
C PRO A 95 13.70 -1.60 -5.21
N GLN A 96 13.91 -2.34 -6.29
CA GLN A 96 14.97 -3.33 -6.42
C GLN A 96 16.38 -2.76 -6.22
N CYS A 97 16.67 -1.52 -6.66
CA CYS A 97 17.97 -0.88 -6.44
C CYS A 97 18.24 -0.65 -4.94
N LEU A 98 17.23 -0.22 -4.16
CA LEU A 98 17.36 -0.04 -2.72
C LEU A 98 17.48 -1.39 -2.00
N ILE A 99 16.71 -2.40 -2.41
CA ILE A 99 16.79 -3.76 -1.87
C ILE A 99 18.21 -4.31 -2.05
N LYS A 100 18.78 -4.16 -3.25
CA LYS A 100 20.15 -4.58 -3.54
C LYS A 100 21.17 -3.87 -2.65
N ALA A 101 21.08 -2.55 -2.56
CA ALA A 101 22.00 -1.75 -1.74
C ALA A 101 21.88 -2.09 -0.24
N MET A 102 20.66 -2.32 0.27
CA MET A 102 20.44 -2.77 1.65
C MET A 102 21.06 -4.15 1.90
N CYS A 103 20.89 -5.09 0.97
CA CYS A 103 21.50 -6.43 1.08
C CYS A 103 23.04 -6.38 1.06
N GLU A 104 23.66 -5.50 0.28
CA GLU A 104 25.12 -5.31 0.33
C GLU A 104 25.58 -4.87 1.72
N ARG A 105 24.88 -3.94 2.36
CA ARG A 105 25.17 -3.56 3.75
C ARG A 105 25.01 -4.73 4.72
N GLY A 106 24.00 -5.58 4.50
CA GLY A 106 23.83 -6.81 5.26
C GLY A 106 25.03 -7.76 5.09
N ARG A 107 25.50 -8.00 3.86
CA ARG A 107 26.70 -8.83 3.58
C ARG A 107 27.96 -8.29 4.25
N ASN A 108 28.09 -6.97 4.30
CA ASN A 108 29.18 -6.28 4.99
C ASN A 108 29.05 -6.29 6.52
N ARG A 109 28.00 -6.92 7.07
CA ARG A 109 27.72 -6.97 8.53
C ARG A 109 27.53 -5.60 9.17
N GLU A 110 27.08 -4.60 8.41
CA GLU A 110 26.77 -3.26 8.89
C GLU A 110 25.40 -3.17 9.58
N LEU A 111 24.53 -4.18 9.36
CA LEU A 111 23.17 -4.25 9.88
C LEU A 111 22.96 -5.53 10.66
N GLN A 112 22.07 -5.48 11.66
CA GLN A 112 21.65 -6.61 12.48
C GLN A 112 20.18 -6.47 12.84
N HIS A 113 19.42 -7.59 12.83
CA HIS A 113 18.04 -7.68 13.28
C HIS A 113 17.12 -6.60 12.67
N VAL A 114 17.25 -6.34 11.38
CA VAL A 114 16.34 -5.46 10.64
C VAL A 114 15.10 -6.26 10.23
N HIS A 115 13.92 -5.79 10.63
CA HIS A 115 12.64 -6.36 10.22
C HIS A 115 12.19 -5.79 8.89
N ILE A 116 11.88 -6.65 7.93
CA ILE A 116 11.43 -6.27 6.59
C ILE A 116 9.97 -6.63 6.45
N HIS A 117 9.14 -5.65 6.18
CA HIS A 117 7.70 -5.81 6.02
C HIS A 117 7.29 -5.58 4.57
N HIS A 118 6.55 -6.49 4.01
CA HIS A 118 5.91 -6.32 2.70
C HIS A 118 4.63 -7.16 2.57
N LEU A 119 3.75 -6.77 1.66
CA LEU A 119 2.62 -7.63 1.31
C LEU A 119 3.15 -8.83 0.51
N HIS A 120 3.64 -8.60 -0.71
CA HIS A 120 4.49 -9.50 -1.49
C HIS A 120 5.25 -8.66 -2.53
N THR A 121 6.34 -9.16 -3.04
CA THR A 121 7.16 -8.47 -4.03
C THR A 121 7.31 -9.33 -5.27
N GLU A 122 7.34 -8.72 -6.44
CA GLU A 122 7.81 -9.36 -7.67
C GLU A 122 9.33 -9.23 -7.77
N GLY A 123 9.93 -10.14 -8.56
CA GLY A 123 11.37 -10.21 -8.69
C GLY A 123 12.07 -10.90 -7.49
N PRO A 124 13.39 -10.77 -7.40
CA PRO A 124 14.18 -11.42 -6.36
C PRO A 124 13.94 -10.78 -4.99
N ALA A 125 13.85 -11.62 -3.95
CA ALA A 125 13.79 -11.21 -2.55
C ALA A 125 15.06 -11.67 -1.80
N PRO A 126 16.25 -11.13 -2.12
CA PRO A 126 17.52 -11.63 -1.60
C PRO A 126 17.63 -11.50 -0.08
N TYR A 127 16.99 -10.49 0.52
CA TYR A 127 16.95 -10.29 1.98
C TYR A 127 16.35 -11.47 2.76
N ALA A 128 15.58 -12.33 2.11
CA ALA A 128 14.99 -13.52 2.73
C ALA A 128 15.91 -14.76 2.64
N ALA A 129 17.09 -14.65 2.01
CA ALA A 129 18.01 -15.77 1.87
C ALA A 129 18.64 -16.16 3.23
N PRO A 130 18.92 -17.46 3.47
CA PRO A 130 19.52 -17.93 4.72
C PRO A 130 20.85 -17.26 5.09
N GLU A 131 21.59 -16.73 4.11
CA GLU A 131 22.84 -15.99 4.36
C GLU A 131 22.66 -14.73 5.23
N PHE A 132 21.43 -14.22 5.32
CA PHE A 132 21.06 -13.05 6.10
C PHE A 132 20.45 -13.38 7.47
N GLU A 133 20.53 -14.63 7.92
CA GLU A 133 20.09 -15.01 9.27
C GLU A 133 20.73 -14.11 10.33
N GLY A 134 19.92 -13.56 11.24
CA GLY A 134 20.32 -12.60 12.26
C GLY A 134 20.60 -11.18 11.75
N ILE A 135 20.55 -10.95 10.43
CA ILE A 135 20.69 -9.62 9.82
C ILE A 135 19.32 -9.09 9.42
N PHE A 136 18.56 -9.86 8.61
CA PHE A 136 17.22 -9.52 8.18
C PHE A 136 16.23 -10.57 8.68
N GLN A 137 15.08 -10.10 9.18
CA GLN A 137 13.91 -10.90 9.49
C GLN A 137 12.78 -10.45 8.57
N LEU A 138 12.31 -11.34 7.71
CA LEU A 138 11.16 -11.06 6.87
C LEU A 138 9.87 -11.34 7.63
N ASP A 139 9.01 -10.33 7.75
CA ASP A 139 7.65 -10.39 8.31
C ASP A 139 6.66 -10.11 7.18
N SER A 140 6.18 -11.16 6.51
CA SER A 140 5.37 -11.05 5.30
C SER A 140 3.87 -11.05 5.61
N PHE A 141 3.11 -10.12 5.04
CA PHE A 141 1.64 -10.13 5.13
C PHE A 141 1.00 -11.10 4.14
N PHE A 142 1.74 -11.49 3.11
CA PHE A 142 1.35 -12.49 2.14
C PHE A 142 2.58 -13.26 1.65
N VAL A 143 2.49 -14.59 1.62
CA VAL A 143 3.62 -15.45 1.22
C VAL A 143 3.62 -15.65 -0.29
N GLY A 144 4.28 -14.77 -1.01
CA GLY A 144 4.49 -14.86 -2.45
C GLY A 144 5.36 -16.04 -2.88
N GLY A 145 5.41 -16.31 -4.19
CA GLY A 145 6.17 -17.42 -4.74
C GLY A 145 7.67 -17.36 -4.43
N ASN A 146 8.24 -16.15 -4.45
CA ASN A 146 9.67 -15.87 -4.24
C ASN A 146 10.13 -16.09 -2.79
N VAL A 147 9.24 -16.00 -1.80
CA VAL A 147 9.58 -16.17 -0.37
C VAL A 147 8.97 -17.45 0.26
N ARG A 148 8.16 -18.21 -0.49
CA ARG A 148 7.43 -19.38 0.04
C ARG A 148 8.34 -20.43 0.66
N LYS A 149 9.46 -20.75 0.00
CA LYS A 149 10.39 -21.77 0.50
C LYS A 149 11.06 -21.34 1.80
N VAL A 150 11.48 -20.09 1.89
CA VAL A 150 12.16 -19.57 3.10
C VAL A 150 11.19 -19.45 4.27
N THR A 151 9.93 -19.09 4.03
CA THR A 151 8.87 -19.08 5.05
C THR A 151 8.59 -20.51 5.54
N GLN A 152 8.50 -21.51 4.64
CA GLN A 152 8.29 -22.90 5.03
C GLN A 152 9.46 -23.50 5.82
N SER A 153 10.68 -23.01 5.62
CA SER A 153 11.87 -23.45 6.37
C SER A 153 12.12 -22.67 7.67
N GLY A 154 11.25 -21.72 8.02
CA GLY A 154 11.33 -20.98 9.28
C GLY A 154 12.30 -19.80 9.30
N TYR A 155 12.81 -19.37 8.13
CA TYR A 155 13.67 -18.18 8.02
C TYR A 155 12.90 -16.88 7.78
N ALA A 156 11.58 -16.96 7.62
CA ALA A 156 10.70 -15.82 7.45
C ALA A 156 9.38 -16.07 8.16
N ASP A 157 8.78 -15.01 8.69
CA ASP A 157 7.49 -15.07 9.38
C ASP A 157 6.35 -14.63 8.46
N TYR A 158 5.18 -15.21 8.72
CA TYR A 158 3.93 -14.79 8.13
C TYR A 158 3.06 -14.11 9.19
N ILE A 159 2.64 -12.89 8.92
CA ILE A 159 1.70 -12.15 9.76
C ILE A 159 0.29 -12.38 9.23
N PRO A 160 -0.54 -13.21 9.89
CA PRO A 160 -1.90 -13.49 9.47
C PRO A 160 -2.78 -12.25 9.70
N VAL A 161 -3.16 -11.59 8.63
CA VAL A 161 -3.96 -10.36 8.65
C VAL A 161 -4.81 -10.27 7.39
N PHE A 162 -6.02 -9.72 7.49
CA PHE A 162 -6.78 -9.38 6.29
C PHE A 162 -6.14 -8.21 5.57
N LEU A 163 -6.13 -8.23 4.23
CA LEU A 163 -5.55 -7.15 3.42
C LEU A 163 -6.12 -5.78 3.83
N SER A 164 -7.43 -5.70 4.07
CA SER A 164 -8.11 -4.48 4.54
C SER A 164 -7.64 -3.97 5.91
N GLU A 165 -6.88 -4.75 6.65
CA GLU A 165 -6.41 -4.40 7.99
C GLU A 165 -4.90 -4.13 8.05
N THR A 166 -4.15 -4.43 6.99
CA THR A 166 -2.68 -4.19 6.94
C THR A 166 -2.33 -2.75 7.25
N GLN A 167 -3.07 -1.78 6.69
CA GLN A 167 -2.87 -0.37 6.97
C GLN A 167 -3.11 -0.01 8.45
N LYS A 168 -4.04 -0.70 9.12
CA LYS A 168 -4.34 -0.46 10.55
C LYS A 168 -3.17 -0.87 11.43
N LEU A 169 -2.38 -1.90 11.05
CA LEU A 169 -1.20 -2.32 11.80
C LEU A 169 -0.20 -1.17 11.94
N TYR A 170 0.08 -0.43 10.86
CA TYR A 170 0.96 0.73 10.88
C TYR A 170 0.33 1.91 11.63
N ARG A 171 -0.90 2.30 11.25
CA ARG A 171 -1.56 3.49 11.83
C ARG A 171 -1.85 3.35 13.32
N SER A 172 -2.05 2.15 13.83
CA SER A 172 -2.22 1.89 15.27
C SER A 172 -0.89 1.81 16.03
N GLY A 173 0.24 1.75 15.32
CA GLY A 173 1.57 1.59 15.92
C GLY A 173 1.83 0.18 16.48
N VAL A 174 0.95 -0.79 16.21
CA VAL A 174 1.20 -2.21 16.55
C VAL A 174 2.40 -2.72 15.78
N LEU A 175 2.49 -2.35 14.49
CA LEU A 175 3.66 -2.62 13.67
C LEU A 175 4.43 -1.31 13.48
N PRO A 176 5.65 -1.20 14.00
CA PRO A 176 6.49 -0.04 13.79
C PRO A 176 6.89 0.10 12.31
N CYS A 177 7.17 1.34 11.86
CA CYS A 177 7.78 1.62 10.58
C CYS A 177 8.84 2.72 10.77
N ASN A 178 10.11 2.34 10.77
CA ASN A 178 11.21 3.29 10.87
C ASN A 178 11.53 3.84 9.49
N VAL A 179 11.59 2.98 8.47
CA VAL A 179 11.92 3.35 7.10
C VAL A 179 10.87 2.78 6.14
N ALA A 180 10.34 3.61 5.25
CA ALA A 180 9.57 3.16 4.10
C ALA A 180 10.41 3.31 2.84
N MET A 181 10.72 2.20 2.17
CA MET A 181 11.37 2.16 0.87
C MET A 181 10.31 1.96 -0.21
N ILE A 182 10.09 2.97 -1.03
CA ILE A 182 9.02 3.00 -2.02
C ILE A 182 9.56 3.27 -3.42
N GLN A 183 8.78 2.86 -4.44
CA GLN A 183 9.02 3.24 -5.83
C GLN A 183 7.80 3.98 -6.36
N VAL A 184 8.02 5.11 -7.04
CA VAL A 184 6.98 6.06 -7.41
C VAL A 184 7.19 6.61 -8.82
N SER A 185 6.11 7.12 -9.42
CA SER A 185 6.18 7.84 -10.69
C SER A 185 6.98 9.15 -10.58
N PRO A 186 7.44 9.73 -11.69
CA PRO A 186 7.91 11.11 -11.69
C PRO A 186 6.88 12.08 -11.10
N PRO A 187 7.31 13.16 -10.44
CA PRO A 187 6.42 14.16 -9.90
C PRO A 187 5.70 14.96 -11.00
N ASP A 188 4.48 15.36 -10.74
CA ASP A 188 3.75 16.31 -11.58
C ASP A 188 4.15 17.77 -11.30
N ALA A 189 3.53 18.71 -12.04
CA ALA A 189 3.76 20.14 -11.89
C ALA A 189 3.43 20.68 -10.48
N HIS A 190 2.69 19.93 -9.68
CA HIS A 190 2.28 20.28 -8.32
C HIS A 190 3.08 19.52 -7.25
N GLY A 191 4.10 18.75 -7.64
CA GLY A 191 4.94 17.99 -6.73
C GLY A 191 4.33 16.67 -6.23
N TYR A 192 3.29 16.15 -6.88
CA TYR A 192 2.72 14.86 -6.53
C TYR A 192 3.33 13.74 -7.35
N VAL A 193 3.79 12.71 -6.68
CA VAL A 193 4.17 11.41 -7.24
C VAL A 193 3.05 10.40 -7.03
N SER A 194 3.01 9.33 -7.82
CA SER A 194 2.06 8.23 -7.67
C SER A 194 2.78 6.97 -7.20
N LEU A 195 2.16 6.23 -6.27
CA LEU A 195 2.58 4.88 -5.87
C LEU A 195 2.44 3.85 -7.00
N GLY A 196 1.73 4.22 -8.08
CA GLY A 196 1.65 3.44 -9.31
C GLY A 196 0.89 2.14 -9.17
N THR A 197 1.61 1.02 -9.27
CA THR A 197 1.02 -0.32 -9.36
C THR A 197 0.55 -0.89 -8.02
N SER A 198 1.00 -0.36 -6.88
CA SER A 198 0.66 -0.90 -5.55
C SER A 198 0.53 0.19 -4.51
N VAL A 199 -0.70 0.39 -4.01
CA VAL A 199 -0.99 1.34 -2.93
C VAL A 199 -1.04 0.62 -1.58
N ASP A 200 -1.80 -0.45 -1.50
CA ASP A 200 -1.97 -1.41 -0.39
C ASP A 200 -1.62 -0.86 1.00
N ALA A 201 -0.66 -1.48 1.71
CA ALA A 201 -0.15 -1.01 3.00
C ALA A 201 0.86 0.15 2.85
N THR A 202 1.35 0.43 1.63
CA THR A 202 2.43 1.38 1.37
C THR A 202 2.07 2.81 1.75
N LEU A 203 0.84 3.27 1.46
CA LEU A 203 0.40 4.60 1.87
C LEU A 203 0.46 4.76 3.40
N ALA A 204 -0.03 3.78 4.15
CA ALA A 204 0.01 3.84 5.61
C ALA A 204 1.45 3.75 6.16
N ALA A 205 2.31 2.97 5.52
CA ALA A 205 3.73 2.92 5.87
C ALA A 205 4.41 4.29 5.67
N VAL A 206 4.17 4.98 4.55
CA VAL A 206 4.67 6.34 4.31
C VAL A 206 4.16 7.34 5.35
N GLU A 207 2.88 7.25 5.72
CA GLU A 207 2.28 8.14 6.74
C GLU A 207 2.90 7.94 8.13
N CYS A 208 3.35 6.73 8.45
CA CYS A 208 3.85 6.35 9.77
C CYS A 208 5.38 6.29 9.87
N ALA A 209 6.08 6.20 8.74
CA ALA A 209 7.54 6.07 8.71
C ALA A 209 8.25 7.29 9.29
N GLN A 210 9.36 7.06 9.96
CA GLN A 210 10.28 8.12 10.40
C GLN A 210 11.06 8.68 9.21
N THR A 211 11.45 7.82 8.27
CA THR A 211 12.16 8.17 7.03
C THR A 211 11.51 7.50 5.83
N VAL A 212 11.24 8.28 4.79
CA VAL A 212 10.71 7.79 3.52
C VAL A 212 11.79 7.92 2.45
N ILE A 213 12.18 6.81 1.86
CA ILE A 213 13.14 6.73 0.75
C ILE A 213 12.35 6.37 -0.52
N ALA A 214 12.34 7.24 -1.52
CA ALA A 214 11.62 7.00 -2.76
C ALA A 214 12.57 6.85 -3.95
N VAL A 215 12.36 5.79 -4.72
CA VAL A 215 12.90 5.64 -6.06
C VAL A 215 11.92 6.28 -7.04
N ILE A 216 12.36 7.30 -7.76
CA ILE A 216 11.62 7.88 -8.87
C ILE A 216 11.95 7.08 -10.12
N ASN A 217 10.92 6.46 -10.71
CA ASN A 217 11.05 5.62 -11.90
C ASN A 217 10.00 6.01 -12.93
N LYS A 218 10.44 6.35 -14.16
CA LYS A 218 9.55 6.76 -15.27
C LYS A 218 8.62 5.65 -15.76
N HIS A 219 8.93 4.39 -15.46
CA HIS A 219 8.12 3.24 -15.84
C HIS A 219 6.95 2.98 -14.88
N VAL A 220 6.94 3.62 -13.71
CA VAL A 220 5.82 3.54 -12.78
C VAL A 220 4.62 4.31 -13.34
N PRO A 221 3.48 3.65 -13.61
CA PRO A 221 2.30 4.32 -14.14
C PRO A 221 1.71 5.28 -13.10
N ARG A 222 1.06 6.33 -13.59
CA ARG A 222 0.37 7.27 -12.73
C ARG A 222 -1.06 6.78 -12.46
N SER A 223 -1.28 6.12 -11.35
CA SER A 223 -2.61 5.79 -10.83
C SER A 223 -3.17 6.95 -10.00
N PHE A 224 -4.51 6.99 -9.83
CA PHE A 224 -5.23 8.08 -9.17
C PHE A 224 -5.79 7.64 -7.80
N GLY A 225 -6.49 8.56 -7.13
CA GLY A 225 -7.07 8.32 -5.81
C GLY A 225 -6.00 8.39 -4.71
N ASP A 226 -6.01 7.42 -3.81
CA ASP A 226 -5.10 7.36 -2.65
C ASP A 226 -3.65 6.99 -3.01
N ALA A 227 -3.32 6.90 -4.31
CA ALA A 227 -1.98 6.64 -4.77
C ALA A 227 -1.03 7.85 -4.69
N PHE A 228 -1.52 9.06 -4.39
CA PHE A 228 -0.71 10.27 -4.45
C PHE A 228 0.01 10.58 -3.14
N ILE A 229 1.31 10.86 -3.26
CA ILE A 229 2.18 11.36 -2.20
C ILE A 229 2.82 12.65 -2.68
N HIS A 230 2.93 13.66 -1.83
CA HIS A 230 3.65 14.89 -2.16
C HIS A 230 5.14 14.70 -1.89
N VAL A 231 6.00 15.32 -2.72
CA VAL A 231 7.47 15.22 -2.57
C VAL A 231 7.98 15.72 -1.22
N ASP A 232 7.26 16.62 -0.55
CA ASP A 232 7.62 17.09 0.79
C ASP A 232 7.42 16.02 1.88
N ASP A 233 6.68 14.95 1.60
CA ASP A 233 6.50 13.82 2.52
C ASP A 233 7.59 12.74 2.32
N ILE A 234 8.52 12.97 1.39
CA ILE A 234 9.65 12.08 1.07
C ILE A 234 10.94 12.71 1.55
N ASP A 235 11.76 11.97 2.26
CA ASP A 235 13.00 12.47 2.86
C ASP A 235 14.20 12.30 1.93
N LEU A 236 14.31 11.17 1.22
CA LEU A 236 15.44 10.83 0.34
C LEU A 236 14.94 10.36 -1.03
N PHE A 237 15.62 10.82 -2.08
CA PHE A 237 15.25 10.50 -3.47
C PHE A 237 16.40 9.79 -4.17
N VAL A 238 16.07 8.69 -4.82
CA VAL A 238 16.93 7.95 -5.75
C VAL A 238 16.28 7.95 -7.11
N GLN A 239 17.04 8.07 -8.18
CA GLN A 239 16.54 7.88 -9.54
C GLN A 239 17.00 6.54 -10.07
N ASP A 240 16.06 5.73 -10.53
CA ASP A 240 16.33 4.47 -11.21
C ASP A 240 15.23 4.21 -12.24
N ASP A 241 15.61 4.15 -13.51
CA ASP A 241 14.70 3.94 -14.63
C ASP A 241 14.74 2.48 -15.11
N THR A 242 15.10 1.54 -14.25
CA THR A 242 15.00 0.10 -14.55
C THR A 242 13.53 -0.27 -14.82
N PRO A 243 13.22 -1.02 -15.89
CA PRO A 243 11.88 -1.53 -16.15
C PRO A 243 11.30 -2.26 -14.93
N LEU A 244 9.98 -2.14 -14.73
CA LEU A 244 9.30 -2.85 -13.65
C LEU A 244 9.34 -4.36 -13.93
N GLU A 245 9.34 -5.14 -12.84
CA GLU A 245 9.20 -6.59 -12.93
C GLU A 245 7.82 -6.94 -13.50
N GLU A 246 7.79 -7.86 -14.44
CA GLU A 246 6.58 -8.34 -15.10
C GLU A 246 6.21 -9.73 -14.60
N ALA A 247 4.93 -9.92 -14.28
CA ALA A 247 4.40 -11.24 -13.95
C ALA A 247 3.98 -11.96 -15.24
N HIS A 248 4.57 -13.10 -15.48
CA HIS A 248 4.24 -13.93 -16.65
C HIS A 248 3.24 -15.03 -16.27
N PHE A 249 2.12 -15.05 -16.96
CA PHE A 249 1.11 -16.10 -16.82
C PHE A 249 1.11 -16.95 -18.08
N SER A 250 0.98 -18.27 -17.90
CA SER A 250 0.79 -19.20 -19.02
C SER A 250 -0.56 -18.97 -19.69
N GLU A 251 -0.63 -19.24 -20.99
CA GLU A 251 -1.91 -19.29 -21.71
C GLU A 251 -2.85 -20.30 -21.06
N PRO A 252 -4.17 -20.00 -20.97
CA PRO A 252 -5.13 -20.91 -20.39
C PRO A 252 -5.21 -22.23 -21.15
N ASN A 253 -5.18 -23.33 -20.44
CA ASN A 253 -5.40 -24.66 -21.00
C ASN A 253 -6.90 -24.89 -21.34
N GLU A 254 -7.24 -26.05 -21.91
CA GLU A 254 -8.60 -26.39 -22.33
C GLU A 254 -9.61 -26.38 -21.17
N VAL A 255 -9.21 -26.85 -19.99
CA VAL A 255 -10.06 -26.87 -18.79
C VAL A 255 -10.30 -25.45 -18.28
N GLU A 256 -9.25 -24.63 -18.17
CA GLU A 256 -9.33 -23.23 -17.76
C GLU A 256 -10.19 -22.40 -18.75
N THR A 257 -10.04 -22.66 -20.04
CA THR A 257 -10.87 -22.06 -21.10
C THR A 257 -12.34 -22.46 -20.95
N ALA A 258 -12.63 -23.74 -20.67
CA ALA A 258 -13.99 -24.20 -20.42
C ALA A 258 -14.61 -23.54 -19.17
N ILE A 259 -13.85 -23.43 -18.09
CA ILE A 259 -14.23 -22.68 -16.88
C ILE A 259 -14.56 -21.22 -17.25
N GLY A 260 -13.67 -20.59 -18.03
CA GLY A 260 -13.85 -19.23 -18.51
C GLY A 260 -15.16 -19.01 -19.23
N LYS A 261 -15.55 -19.92 -20.15
CA LYS A 261 -16.82 -19.90 -20.87
C LYS A 261 -18.03 -20.02 -19.93
N HIS A 262 -17.99 -20.93 -18.97
CA HIS A 262 -19.10 -21.10 -18.02
C HIS A 262 -19.24 -19.89 -17.10
N CYS A 263 -18.16 -19.30 -16.62
CA CYS A 263 -18.19 -18.08 -15.81
C CYS A 263 -18.72 -16.90 -16.63
N ALA A 264 -18.25 -16.71 -17.86
CA ALA A 264 -18.71 -15.62 -18.72
C ALA A 264 -20.21 -15.69 -19.02
N ALA A 265 -20.77 -16.91 -19.15
CA ALA A 265 -22.20 -17.11 -19.37
C ALA A 265 -23.10 -16.65 -18.18
N LEU A 266 -22.52 -16.46 -17.00
CA LEU A 266 -23.22 -15.98 -15.81
C LEU A 266 -23.15 -14.45 -15.66
N ILE A 267 -22.35 -13.78 -16.50
CA ILE A 267 -22.14 -12.34 -16.43
C ILE A 267 -23.17 -11.65 -17.32
N GLU A 268 -23.90 -10.70 -16.75
CA GLU A 268 -24.89 -9.91 -17.48
C GLU A 268 -24.27 -8.61 -18.01
N ASP A 269 -24.87 -8.04 -19.05
CA ASP A 269 -24.53 -6.71 -19.55
C ASP A 269 -24.68 -5.67 -18.41
N GLY A 270 -23.72 -4.79 -18.29
CA GLY A 270 -23.71 -3.77 -17.24
C GLY A 270 -23.19 -4.23 -15.89
N ALA A 271 -22.81 -5.51 -15.72
CA ALA A 271 -22.22 -6.02 -14.49
C ALA A 271 -20.93 -5.29 -14.13
N CYS A 272 -20.65 -5.18 -12.82
CA CYS A 272 -19.39 -4.68 -12.30
C CYS A 272 -18.57 -5.86 -11.76
N LEU A 273 -17.37 -6.05 -12.31
CA LEU A 273 -16.56 -7.23 -12.06
C LEU A 273 -15.49 -6.94 -10.99
N GLN A 274 -15.28 -7.90 -10.12
CA GLN A 274 -14.04 -8.08 -9.38
C GLN A 274 -13.34 -9.31 -9.97
N MET A 275 -12.05 -9.23 -10.19
CA MET A 275 -11.28 -10.31 -10.78
C MET A 275 -9.97 -10.54 -10.04
N GLY A 276 -9.50 -11.79 -10.09
CA GLY A 276 -8.13 -12.13 -9.71
C GLY A 276 -7.18 -12.01 -10.90
N ILE A 277 -5.99 -12.54 -10.70
CA ILE A 277 -4.94 -12.67 -11.71
C ILE A 277 -4.69 -14.16 -12.00
N GLY A 278 -4.12 -14.46 -13.16
CA GLY A 278 -3.75 -15.82 -13.57
C GLY A 278 -4.61 -16.36 -14.72
N ALA A 279 -4.43 -17.64 -15.05
CA ALA A 279 -4.98 -18.27 -16.25
C ALA A 279 -6.52 -18.27 -16.28
N ILE A 280 -7.19 -18.60 -15.16
CA ILE A 280 -8.65 -18.66 -15.12
C ILE A 280 -9.29 -17.27 -15.27
N PRO A 281 -8.91 -16.22 -14.50
CA PRO A 281 -9.43 -14.88 -14.73
C PRO A 281 -9.19 -14.37 -16.16
N ASN A 282 -8.01 -14.63 -16.74
CA ASN A 282 -7.72 -14.27 -18.12
C ASN A 282 -8.61 -15.03 -19.11
N ALA A 283 -8.87 -16.31 -18.86
CA ALA A 283 -9.79 -17.11 -19.67
C ALA A 283 -11.24 -16.56 -19.62
N VAL A 284 -11.70 -16.08 -18.46
CA VAL A 284 -13.01 -15.39 -18.35
C VAL A 284 -13.02 -14.11 -19.18
N LEU A 285 -12.03 -13.23 -18.98
CA LEU A 285 -11.94 -11.95 -19.69
C LEU A 285 -11.94 -12.15 -21.20
N ALA A 286 -11.23 -13.15 -21.72
CA ALA A 286 -11.19 -13.49 -23.14
C ALA A 286 -12.58 -13.85 -23.74
N GLN A 287 -13.55 -14.24 -22.92
CA GLN A 287 -14.92 -14.59 -23.35
C GLN A 287 -15.89 -13.39 -23.34
N LEU A 288 -15.49 -12.23 -22.78
CA LEU A 288 -16.39 -11.12 -22.52
C LEU A 288 -16.54 -10.14 -23.70
N GLY A 289 -15.90 -10.39 -24.85
CA GLY A 289 -15.91 -9.48 -25.99
C GLY A 289 -17.31 -9.16 -26.57
N GLY A 290 -18.29 -10.00 -26.33
CA GLY A 290 -19.70 -9.78 -26.73
C GLY A 290 -20.57 -8.99 -25.74
N HIS A 291 -20.07 -8.72 -24.54
CA HIS A 291 -20.81 -8.02 -23.47
C HIS A 291 -20.81 -6.51 -23.69
N LYS A 292 -21.67 -5.79 -22.95
CA LYS A 292 -21.82 -4.34 -23.05
C LYS A 292 -21.84 -3.67 -21.68
N ASN A 293 -21.21 -2.49 -21.60
CA ASN A 293 -21.25 -1.59 -20.45
C ASN A 293 -20.77 -2.22 -19.14
N LEU A 294 -19.84 -3.15 -19.20
CA LEU A 294 -19.22 -3.73 -18.01
C LEU A 294 -18.43 -2.66 -17.23
N GLY A 295 -18.31 -2.87 -15.94
CA GLY A 295 -17.48 -2.08 -15.05
C GLY A 295 -16.43 -2.95 -14.35
N ILE A 296 -15.39 -2.32 -13.83
CA ILE A 296 -14.37 -2.95 -13.01
C ILE A 296 -14.34 -2.25 -11.65
N HIS A 297 -14.37 -3.04 -10.58
CA HIS A 297 -14.12 -2.63 -9.21
C HIS A 297 -13.39 -3.78 -8.52
N THR A 298 -12.07 -3.74 -8.53
CA THR A 298 -11.23 -4.88 -8.16
C THR A 298 -9.99 -4.43 -7.42
N GLU A 299 -9.45 -5.29 -6.59
CA GLU A 299 -8.15 -5.12 -5.95
C GLU A 299 -7.01 -5.36 -6.95
N MET A 300 -7.07 -6.47 -7.69
CA MET A 300 -6.03 -6.86 -8.65
C MET A 300 -6.45 -6.48 -10.07
N PHE A 301 -5.48 -6.07 -10.88
CA PHE A 301 -5.68 -5.72 -12.27
C PHE A 301 -4.94 -6.70 -13.18
N ALA A 302 -5.61 -7.24 -14.19
CA ALA A 302 -5.04 -8.17 -15.17
C ALA A 302 -5.05 -7.54 -16.57
N ASP A 303 -4.00 -7.79 -17.35
CA ASP A 303 -3.84 -7.23 -18.70
C ASP A 303 -4.98 -7.62 -19.67
N GLY A 304 -5.63 -8.76 -19.42
CA GLY A 304 -6.83 -9.17 -20.17
C GLY A 304 -7.99 -8.18 -20.13
N VAL A 305 -7.95 -7.19 -19.22
CA VAL A 305 -8.92 -6.08 -19.17
C VAL A 305 -8.70 -5.08 -20.30
N LEU A 306 -7.45 -4.85 -20.71
CA LEU A 306 -7.10 -3.78 -21.66
C LEU A 306 -7.84 -3.89 -23.00
N PRO A 307 -7.88 -5.04 -23.69
CA PRO A 307 -8.63 -5.17 -24.96
C PRO A 307 -10.14 -4.88 -24.80
N LEU A 308 -10.71 -5.21 -23.62
CA LEU A 308 -12.12 -4.97 -23.33
C LEU A 308 -12.43 -3.48 -23.08
N VAL A 309 -11.46 -2.74 -22.54
CA VAL A 309 -11.53 -1.28 -22.40
C VAL A 309 -11.40 -0.61 -23.77
N GLU A 310 -10.41 -0.99 -24.56
CA GLU A 310 -10.16 -0.46 -25.89
C GLU A 310 -11.35 -0.67 -26.84
N SER A 311 -11.99 -1.85 -26.76
CA SER A 311 -13.21 -2.16 -27.52
C SER A 311 -14.48 -1.49 -26.97
N GLY A 312 -14.42 -0.84 -25.79
CA GLY A 312 -15.57 -0.19 -25.14
C GLY A 312 -16.54 -1.13 -24.45
N VAL A 313 -16.23 -2.43 -24.36
CA VAL A 313 -17.00 -3.43 -23.59
C VAL A 313 -17.00 -3.05 -22.12
N ILE A 314 -15.82 -2.72 -21.57
CA ILE A 314 -15.64 -2.18 -20.22
C ILE A 314 -15.56 -0.65 -20.33
N ASN A 315 -16.55 0.05 -19.79
CA ASN A 315 -16.61 1.51 -19.78
C ASN A 315 -17.07 2.11 -18.45
N GLY A 316 -17.40 1.30 -17.46
CA GLY A 316 -17.77 1.72 -16.11
C GLY A 316 -19.04 2.56 -16.00
N ARG A 317 -19.86 2.71 -17.05
CA ARG A 317 -21.05 3.60 -17.07
C ARG A 317 -22.09 3.22 -16.04
N ASN A 318 -22.23 1.92 -15.76
CA ASN A 318 -23.24 1.39 -14.86
C ASN A 318 -22.73 1.17 -13.43
N LYS A 319 -21.46 1.50 -13.12
CA LYS A 319 -20.92 1.38 -11.76
C LYS A 319 -21.74 2.24 -10.79
N ALA A 320 -21.94 1.73 -9.56
CA ALA A 320 -22.53 2.49 -8.47
C ALA A 320 -21.57 3.56 -7.93
N ILE A 321 -20.28 3.24 -7.87
CA ILE A 321 -19.20 4.10 -7.36
C ILE A 321 -18.26 4.39 -8.52
N ASP A 322 -17.74 5.61 -8.62
CA ASP A 322 -16.76 6.06 -9.61
C ASP A 322 -17.19 5.73 -11.05
N LYS A 323 -18.39 6.18 -11.45
CA LYS A 323 -18.93 5.98 -12.79
C LYS A 323 -17.96 6.45 -13.87
N GLY A 324 -17.78 5.60 -14.89
CA GLY A 324 -16.88 5.88 -16.01
C GLY A 324 -15.38 5.76 -15.70
N LYS A 325 -15.03 5.23 -14.53
CA LYS A 325 -13.65 4.92 -14.12
C LYS A 325 -13.48 3.43 -13.87
N MET A 326 -12.25 2.98 -13.97
CA MET A 326 -11.84 1.64 -13.51
C MET A 326 -11.21 1.74 -12.14
#